data_48435e790cab0c6499c59bf53c3a8129
#
_entry.id   48435e790cab0c6499c59bf53c3a8129
#
_cell.length_a   1.000
_cell.length_b   1.000
_cell.length_c   1.000
_cell.angle_alpha   90.00
_cell.angle_beta   90.00
_cell.angle_gamma   90.00
#
_symmetry.space_group_name_H-M   'P 1'
#
loop_
_entity.id
_entity.type
_entity.pdbx_description
1 polymer ?
#
loop_
_entity_poly.entity_id
_entity_poly.type
_entity_poly.pdbx_seq_one_letter_code
_entity_poly.pdbx_strand_id
1 'polypeptide(L)'
;MYFDEDMILDIRLNILDKFVSYFIICEANYLHNGSKKEFKFDINKFSKFKDKIIYIPLEQQPKNLRIINNSDDVLLKNSKILDNALLRENFQRDFLYNKIKNFEDEDFIIISDVDEIPNLENFKYKSKITFFEQKMFYYKFNLLHKDFLWYGSKITKKKNLISPQWLRNVKSKKYPLWRFDILFSKTK
;
A
#
# COMPACT_ATOMS: atom_id res chain seq x y z
N MET A 1 1.46 4.48 1.61
CA MET A 1 0.72 5.76 1.57
C MET A 1 0.98 6.47 2.89
N TYR A 2 0.90 7.81 2.92
CA TYR A 2 1.15 8.62 4.11
C TYR A 2 -0.05 9.56 4.33
N PHE A 3 -0.41 9.76 5.59
CA PHE A 3 -1.50 10.65 5.98
C PHE A 3 -1.07 11.70 7.03
N ASP A 4 -0.54 11.27 8.17
CA ASP A 4 -0.01 12.10 9.28
C ASP A 4 0.70 11.19 10.33
N GLU A 5 1.29 10.09 9.88
CA GLU A 5 1.88 9.07 10.77
C GLU A 5 3.40 9.23 10.91
N ASP A 6 3.87 10.42 11.24
CA ASP A 6 5.31 10.76 11.34
C ASP A 6 6.09 9.74 12.19
N MET A 7 5.58 9.38 13.37
CA MET A 7 6.27 8.47 14.28
C MET A 7 6.41 7.05 13.69
N ILE A 8 5.35 6.52 13.08
CA ILE A 8 5.39 5.19 12.47
C ILE A 8 6.27 5.20 11.22
N LEU A 9 6.21 6.28 10.44
CA LEU A 9 7.07 6.46 9.28
C LEU A 9 8.54 6.50 9.70
N ASP A 10 8.90 7.24 10.76
CA ASP A 10 10.29 7.28 11.27
C ASP A 10 10.79 5.91 11.70
N ILE A 11 9.99 5.16 12.46
CA ILE A 11 10.31 3.78 12.85
C ILE A 11 10.55 2.91 11.60
N ARG A 12 9.65 3.00 10.61
CA ARG A 12 9.76 2.26 9.35
C ARG A 12 11.04 2.59 8.59
N LEU A 13 11.35 3.88 8.44
CA LEU A 13 12.55 4.35 7.76
C LEU A 13 13.81 3.82 8.44
N ASN A 14 13.90 3.93 9.77
CA ASN A 14 15.06 3.46 10.53
C ASN A 14 15.26 1.94 10.43
N ILE A 15 14.19 1.15 10.46
CA ILE A 15 14.28 -0.33 10.39
C ILE A 15 14.67 -0.79 8.98
N LEU A 16 14.10 -0.17 7.94
CA LEU A 16 14.26 -0.64 6.56
C LEU A 16 15.43 0.00 5.82
N ASP A 17 16.05 1.06 6.34
CA ASP A 17 17.08 1.86 5.67
C ASP A 17 18.23 1.01 5.10
N LYS A 18 18.74 0.05 5.88
CA LYS A 18 19.86 -0.81 5.45
C LYS A 18 19.51 -1.81 4.34
N PHE A 19 18.21 -2.00 4.04
CA PHE A 19 17.74 -3.01 3.09
C PHE A 19 17.20 -2.42 1.79
N VAL A 20 16.81 -1.15 1.78
CA VAL A 20 16.16 -0.54 0.61
C VAL A 20 16.96 0.62 0.07
N SER A 21 16.94 0.80 -1.25
CA SER A 21 17.58 1.93 -1.91
C SER A 21 16.72 3.18 -1.84
N TYR A 22 15.39 3.03 -1.94
CA TYR A 22 14.44 4.16 -1.95
C TYR A 22 13.18 3.86 -1.17
N PHE A 23 12.58 4.92 -0.60
CA PHE A 23 11.25 4.94 -0.02
C PHE A 23 10.35 5.83 -0.87
N ILE A 24 9.33 5.27 -1.50
CA ILE A 24 8.37 6.04 -2.27
C ILE A 24 7.16 6.33 -1.38
N ILE A 25 6.91 7.59 -1.09
CA ILE A 25 5.86 8.05 -0.19
C ILE A 25 4.85 8.86 -1.01
N CYS A 26 3.60 8.42 -1.04
CA CYS A 26 2.51 9.16 -1.69
C CYS A 26 1.54 9.70 -0.63
N GLU A 27 1.28 10.99 -0.69
CA GLU A 27 0.27 11.67 0.12
C GLU A 27 -0.75 12.34 -0.78
N ALA A 28 -2.04 12.16 -0.49
CA ALA A 28 -3.13 12.87 -1.16
C ALA A 28 -3.53 14.13 -0.37
N ASN A 29 -3.95 15.19 -1.08
CA ASN A 29 -4.51 16.40 -0.47
C ASN A 29 -6.04 16.30 -0.21
N TYR A 30 -6.51 15.05 -0.04
CA TYR A 30 -7.90 14.75 0.30
C TYR A 30 -8.00 13.52 1.21
N LEU A 31 -9.08 13.47 1.96
CA LEU A 31 -9.44 12.34 2.81
C LEU A 31 -10.15 11.24 1.99
N HIS A 32 -10.32 10.06 2.55
CA HIS A 32 -11.08 8.98 1.91
C HIS A 32 -12.54 9.37 1.64
N ASN A 33 -13.14 10.23 2.46
CA ASN A 33 -14.48 10.78 2.21
C ASN A 33 -14.53 11.85 1.11
N GLY A 34 -13.36 12.30 0.61
CA GLY A 34 -13.21 13.30 -0.44
C GLY A 34 -13.04 14.73 0.03
N SER A 35 -13.09 14.99 1.33
CA SER A 35 -12.80 16.31 1.88
C SER A 35 -11.35 16.70 1.62
N LYS A 36 -11.10 17.96 1.32
CA LYS A 36 -9.74 18.50 1.17
C LYS A 36 -8.98 18.45 2.49
N LYS A 37 -7.68 18.22 2.39
CA LYS A 37 -6.73 18.37 3.48
C LYS A 37 -5.43 18.99 2.97
N GLU A 38 -4.68 19.61 3.85
CA GLU A 38 -3.31 20.06 3.55
C GLU A 38 -2.34 18.89 3.53
N PHE A 39 -1.26 19.03 2.76
CA PHE A 39 -0.14 18.12 2.84
C PHE A 39 0.57 18.26 4.19
N LYS A 40 0.89 17.12 4.81
CA LYS A 40 1.51 17.05 6.13
C LYS A 40 2.95 16.59 6.10
N PHE A 41 3.36 15.93 5.01
CA PHE A 41 4.72 15.41 4.89
C PHE A 41 5.74 16.54 4.84
N ASP A 42 6.68 16.50 5.79
CA ASP A 42 7.83 17.41 5.82
C ASP A 42 9.13 16.60 5.80
N ILE A 43 9.89 16.72 4.72
CA ILE A 43 11.16 16.02 4.52
C ILE A 43 12.21 16.38 5.60
N ASN A 44 12.13 17.57 6.20
CA ASN A 44 13.08 18.00 7.22
C ASN A 44 12.98 17.16 8.50
N LYS A 45 11.79 16.63 8.81
CA LYS A 45 11.60 15.69 9.91
C LYS A 45 12.34 14.36 9.70
N PHE A 46 12.63 14.02 8.44
CA PHE A 46 13.29 12.79 8.02
C PHE A 46 14.63 13.05 7.32
N SER A 47 15.34 14.09 7.72
CA SER A 47 16.57 14.58 7.09
C SER A 47 17.62 13.49 6.89
N LYS A 48 17.76 12.55 7.84
CA LYS A 48 18.63 11.37 7.76
C LYS A 48 18.38 10.51 6.49
N PHE A 49 17.15 10.48 5.99
CA PHE A 49 16.72 9.63 4.88
C PHE A 49 16.42 10.44 3.60
N LYS A 50 16.74 11.73 3.59
CA LYS A 50 16.38 12.66 2.52
C LYS A 50 16.76 12.15 1.13
N ASP A 51 17.95 11.59 0.98
CA ASP A 51 18.47 11.12 -0.31
C ASP A 51 17.82 9.82 -0.79
N LYS A 52 17.10 9.12 0.09
CA LYS A 52 16.36 7.89 -0.20
C LYS A 52 14.85 8.10 -0.34
N ILE A 53 14.32 9.23 0.08
CA ILE A 53 12.87 9.49 0.03
C ILE A 53 12.49 10.10 -1.30
N ILE A 54 11.55 9.47 -2.00
CA ILE A 54 10.86 9.99 -3.18
C ILE A 54 9.44 10.33 -2.76
N TYR A 55 9.17 11.60 -2.53
CA TYR A 55 7.83 12.08 -2.16
C TYR A 55 7.00 12.39 -3.40
N ILE A 56 5.73 11.98 -3.37
CA ILE A 56 4.77 12.16 -4.47
C ILE A 56 3.50 12.80 -3.89
N PRO A 57 3.31 14.11 -4.06
CA PRO A 57 2.03 14.75 -3.75
C PRO A 57 0.98 14.33 -4.79
N LEU A 58 -0.22 13.98 -4.31
CA LEU A 58 -1.36 13.62 -5.15
C LEU A 58 -2.50 14.62 -4.92
N GLU A 59 -2.79 15.43 -5.93
CA GLU A 59 -3.87 16.43 -5.91
C GLU A 59 -5.13 15.94 -6.65
N GLN A 60 -4.94 15.02 -7.59
CA GLN A 60 -6.00 14.53 -8.46
C GLN A 60 -6.82 13.45 -7.76
N GLN A 61 -8.13 13.54 -7.88
CA GLN A 61 -9.03 12.46 -7.49
C GLN A 61 -9.28 11.46 -8.64
N PRO A 62 -9.67 10.22 -8.35
CA PRO A 62 -10.04 9.24 -9.38
C PRO A 62 -11.26 9.74 -10.18
N LYS A 63 -11.28 9.42 -11.48
CA LYS A 63 -12.33 9.88 -12.40
C LYS A 63 -13.67 9.16 -12.21
N ASN A 64 -13.67 7.94 -11.65
CA ASN A 64 -14.83 7.05 -11.61
C ASN A 64 -15.58 7.08 -10.28
N LEU A 65 -15.57 8.21 -9.59
CA LEU A 65 -16.32 8.37 -8.36
C LEU A 65 -17.83 8.30 -8.62
N ARG A 66 -18.55 7.57 -7.78
CA ARG A 66 -20.01 7.48 -7.84
C ARG A 66 -20.62 8.79 -7.32
N ILE A 67 -21.57 9.34 -8.08
CA ILE A 67 -22.29 10.54 -7.71
C ILE A 67 -23.30 10.20 -6.61
N ILE A 68 -23.25 10.92 -5.49
CA ILE A 68 -24.20 10.80 -4.39
C ILE A 68 -25.33 11.81 -4.63
N ASN A 69 -26.55 11.32 -4.82
CA ASN A 69 -27.72 12.15 -5.06
C ASN A 69 -28.55 12.32 -3.79
N ASN A 70 -29.30 13.42 -3.71
CA ASN A 70 -30.21 13.63 -2.58
C ASN A 70 -31.34 12.59 -2.53
N SER A 71 -31.71 12.01 -3.67
CA SER A 71 -32.71 10.95 -3.83
C SER A 71 -32.21 9.55 -3.44
N ASP A 72 -30.91 9.36 -3.18
CA ASP A 72 -30.40 8.07 -2.73
C ASP A 72 -30.95 7.73 -1.35
N ASP A 73 -31.42 6.52 -1.16
CA ASP A 73 -31.71 6.02 0.17
C ASP A 73 -30.43 5.86 1.01
N VAL A 74 -30.59 5.63 2.31
CA VAL A 74 -29.48 5.57 3.26
C VAL A 74 -28.51 4.45 2.91
N LEU A 75 -28.99 3.28 2.50
CA LEU A 75 -28.14 2.15 2.16
C LEU A 75 -27.31 2.41 0.90
N LEU A 76 -27.98 2.93 -0.14
CA LEU A 76 -27.31 3.28 -1.39
C LEU A 76 -26.29 4.39 -1.20
N LYS A 77 -26.62 5.41 -0.40
CA LYS A 77 -25.71 6.51 -0.07
C LYS A 77 -24.47 5.99 0.65
N ASN A 78 -24.64 5.15 1.67
CA ASN A 78 -23.53 4.55 2.40
C ASN A 78 -22.66 3.66 1.50
N SER A 79 -23.27 2.85 0.63
CA SER A 79 -22.54 2.05 -0.36
C SER A 79 -21.68 2.94 -1.26
N LYS A 80 -22.22 4.02 -1.81
CA LYS A 80 -21.48 4.97 -2.67
C LYS A 80 -20.32 5.64 -1.92
N ILE A 81 -20.51 6.00 -0.66
CA ILE A 81 -19.45 6.58 0.18
C ILE A 81 -18.30 5.58 0.35
N LEU A 82 -18.60 4.34 0.69
CA LEU A 82 -17.58 3.29 0.89
C LEU A 82 -16.87 2.95 -0.43
N ASP A 83 -17.60 2.82 -1.54
CA ASP A 83 -17.02 2.59 -2.87
C ASP A 83 -16.07 3.73 -3.26
N ASN A 84 -16.49 4.98 -3.04
CA ASN A 84 -15.66 6.15 -3.34
C ASN A 84 -14.41 6.23 -2.45
N ALA A 85 -14.53 5.86 -1.18
CA ALA A 85 -13.38 5.79 -0.27
C ALA A 85 -12.36 4.76 -0.76
N LEU A 86 -12.82 3.56 -1.13
CA LEU A 86 -11.99 2.50 -1.68
C LEU A 86 -11.34 2.90 -3.02
N LEU A 87 -12.09 3.59 -3.89
CA LEU A 87 -11.55 4.09 -5.17
C LEU A 87 -10.42 5.10 -4.93
N ARG A 88 -10.55 6.00 -3.96
CA ARG A 88 -9.50 6.97 -3.61
C ARG A 88 -8.26 6.28 -3.04
N GLU A 89 -8.44 5.32 -2.14
CA GLU A 89 -7.35 4.54 -1.58
C GLU A 89 -6.58 3.78 -2.67
N ASN A 90 -7.30 3.06 -3.53
CA ASN A 90 -6.71 2.29 -4.63
C ASN A 90 -5.96 3.21 -5.60
N PHE A 91 -6.55 4.36 -5.94
CA PHE A 91 -5.93 5.34 -6.83
C PHE A 91 -4.65 5.92 -6.24
N GLN A 92 -4.64 6.29 -4.95
CA GLN A 92 -3.45 6.78 -4.29
C GLN A 92 -2.33 5.72 -4.28
N ARG A 93 -2.67 4.45 -4.07
CA ARG A 93 -1.68 3.36 -4.10
C ARG A 93 -1.15 3.13 -5.51
N ASP A 94 -2.01 3.12 -6.54
CA ASP A 94 -1.57 2.93 -7.92
C ASP A 94 -0.79 4.14 -8.46
N PHE A 95 -1.00 5.32 -7.89
CA PHE A 95 -0.26 6.52 -8.28
C PHE A 95 1.26 6.40 -8.02
N LEU A 96 1.67 5.55 -7.08
CA LEU A 96 3.07 5.18 -6.85
C LEU A 96 3.74 4.65 -8.13
N TYR A 97 2.99 4.02 -9.03
CA TYR A 97 3.52 3.46 -10.27
C TYR A 97 4.17 4.51 -11.17
N ASN A 98 3.77 5.77 -11.07
CA ASN A 98 4.37 6.87 -11.83
C ASN A 98 5.88 7.03 -11.57
N LYS A 99 6.37 6.61 -10.41
CA LYS A 99 7.81 6.57 -10.10
C LYS A 99 8.39 5.17 -10.29
N ILE A 100 7.66 4.12 -9.89
CA ILE A 100 8.10 2.72 -10.00
C ILE A 100 8.44 2.36 -11.44
N LYS A 101 7.72 2.87 -12.44
CA LYS A 101 7.97 2.59 -13.86
C LYS A 101 9.37 2.96 -14.35
N ASN A 102 10.05 3.88 -13.65
CA ASN A 102 11.39 4.38 -14.02
C ASN A 102 12.52 3.52 -13.45
N PHE A 103 12.23 2.53 -12.59
CA PHE A 103 13.22 1.59 -12.07
C PHE A 103 13.49 0.47 -13.07
N GLU A 104 14.57 -0.28 -12.83
CA GLU A 104 14.95 -1.41 -13.67
C GLU A 104 14.03 -2.61 -13.48
N ASP A 105 13.88 -3.45 -14.50
CA ASP A 105 12.97 -4.60 -14.48
C ASP A 105 13.33 -5.65 -13.40
N GLU A 106 14.61 -5.72 -13.03
CA GLU A 106 15.10 -6.63 -11.99
C GLU A 106 15.02 -6.06 -10.57
N ASP A 107 14.68 -4.76 -10.43
CA ASP A 107 14.53 -4.13 -9.13
C ASP A 107 13.38 -4.75 -8.34
N PHE A 108 13.59 -4.87 -7.03
CA PHE A 108 12.58 -5.37 -6.12
C PHE A 108 11.67 -4.25 -5.65
N ILE A 109 10.38 -4.47 -5.78
CA ILE A 109 9.34 -3.55 -5.32
C ILE A 109 8.59 -4.16 -4.15
N ILE A 110 8.62 -3.47 -3.00
CA ILE A 110 7.86 -3.83 -1.81
C ILE A 110 6.64 -2.90 -1.72
N ILE A 111 5.45 -3.47 -1.66
CA ILE A 111 4.21 -2.73 -1.38
C ILE A 111 3.74 -3.10 0.02
N SER A 112 3.54 -2.08 0.85
CA SER A 112 3.04 -2.21 2.23
C SER A 112 2.46 -0.88 2.71
N ASP A 113 1.57 -0.93 3.67
CA ASP A 113 1.10 0.29 4.35
C ASP A 113 2.17 0.79 5.34
N VAL A 114 2.04 2.00 5.85
CA VAL A 114 3.10 2.65 6.64
C VAL A 114 3.43 1.88 7.92
N ASP A 115 2.43 1.27 8.54
CA ASP A 115 2.51 0.48 9.77
C ASP A 115 2.92 -1.00 9.54
N GLU A 116 2.99 -1.42 8.29
CA GLU A 116 3.41 -2.77 7.92
C GLU A 116 4.92 -2.81 7.66
N ILE A 117 5.71 -3.14 8.67
CA ILE A 117 7.17 -3.18 8.60
C ILE A 117 7.65 -4.63 8.46
N PRO A 118 8.01 -5.10 7.24
CA PRO A 118 8.48 -6.46 7.04
C PRO A 118 9.89 -6.65 7.60
N ASN A 119 10.18 -7.83 8.16
CA ASN A 119 11.54 -8.21 8.47
C ASN A 119 12.25 -8.67 7.20
N LEU A 120 13.25 -7.92 6.77
CA LEU A 120 14.06 -8.21 5.58
C LEU A 120 15.40 -8.89 5.91
N GLU A 121 15.68 -9.16 7.18
CA GLU A 121 16.87 -9.92 7.57
C GLU A 121 16.78 -11.33 7.00
N ASN A 122 17.86 -11.77 6.35
CA ASN A 122 17.95 -13.10 5.71
C ASN A 122 16.89 -13.35 4.61
N PHE A 123 16.26 -12.29 4.09
CA PHE A 123 15.30 -12.42 3.00
C PHE A 123 15.94 -13.07 1.77
N LYS A 124 15.27 -14.09 1.23
CA LYS A 124 15.66 -14.77 -0.03
C LYS A 124 14.46 -14.80 -0.96
N TYR A 125 14.61 -14.20 -2.14
CA TYR A 125 13.58 -14.22 -3.17
C TYR A 125 13.49 -15.61 -3.81
N LYS A 126 12.36 -16.29 -3.62
CA LYS A 126 12.16 -17.67 -4.11
C LYS A 126 11.01 -17.81 -5.11
N SER A 127 10.14 -16.83 -5.21
CA SER A 127 8.93 -16.90 -6.04
C SER A 127 8.60 -15.53 -6.64
N LYS A 128 7.80 -15.49 -7.72
CA LYS A 128 7.42 -14.23 -8.39
C LYS A 128 6.82 -13.20 -7.44
N ILE A 129 6.08 -13.65 -6.44
CA ILE A 129 5.52 -12.80 -5.38
C ILE A 129 5.81 -13.48 -4.06
N THR A 130 6.40 -12.74 -3.12
CA THR A 130 6.61 -13.21 -1.75
C THR A 130 5.79 -12.37 -0.79
N PHE A 131 5.13 -13.03 0.15
CA PHE A 131 4.34 -12.42 1.22
C PHE A 131 5.18 -12.41 2.49
N PHE A 132 5.17 -11.29 3.21
CA PHE A 132 5.78 -11.23 4.53
C PHE A 132 4.74 -11.55 5.59
N GLU A 133 5.04 -12.57 6.38
CA GLU A 133 4.25 -12.90 7.56
C GLU A 133 4.60 -11.95 8.68
N GLN A 134 3.62 -11.24 9.19
CA GLN A 134 3.79 -10.19 10.17
C GLN A 134 2.87 -10.43 11.37
N LYS A 135 3.36 -10.06 12.56
CA LYS A 135 2.55 -10.03 13.78
C LYS A 135 1.57 -8.86 13.71
N MET A 136 0.35 -9.07 14.16
CA MET A 136 -0.66 -8.02 14.25
C MET A 136 -0.83 -7.56 15.69
N PHE A 137 -0.81 -6.25 15.91
CA PHE A 137 -1.05 -5.61 17.19
C PHE A 137 -2.28 -4.73 17.09
N TYR A 138 -3.12 -4.72 18.15
CA TYR A 138 -4.29 -3.84 18.24
C TYR A 138 -3.98 -2.62 19.11
N TYR A 139 -4.16 -1.44 18.56
CA TYR A 139 -4.04 -0.13 19.24
C TYR A 139 -2.70 0.16 19.93
N LYS A 140 -2.03 -0.83 20.51
CA LYS A 140 -0.76 -0.68 21.25
C LYS A 140 0.15 -1.86 20.96
N PHE A 141 1.47 -1.64 20.96
CA PHE A 141 2.48 -2.65 20.66
C PHE A 141 2.55 -3.82 21.68
N ASN A 142 1.89 -3.71 22.84
CA ASN A 142 1.77 -4.78 23.81
C ASN A 142 0.49 -5.62 23.66
N LEU A 143 -0.40 -5.28 22.73
CA LEU A 143 -1.64 -6.00 22.45
C LEU A 143 -1.50 -6.88 21.20
N LEU A 144 -0.66 -7.90 21.29
CA LEU A 144 -0.44 -8.87 20.22
C LEU A 144 -1.67 -9.76 20.02
N HIS A 145 -2.18 -9.84 18.77
CA HIS A 145 -3.14 -10.86 18.37
C HIS A 145 -2.41 -12.17 18.09
N LYS A 146 -2.43 -13.10 19.05
CA LYS A 146 -1.58 -14.33 19.03
C LYS A 146 -1.93 -15.29 17.89
N ASP A 147 -3.21 -15.37 17.53
CA ASP A 147 -3.73 -16.38 16.59
C ASP A 147 -3.93 -15.83 15.17
N PHE A 148 -3.44 -14.63 14.91
CA PHE A 148 -3.60 -13.99 13.62
C PHE A 148 -2.26 -13.54 13.01
N LEU A 149 -2.03 -13.99 11.80
CA LEU A 149 -0.88 -13.58 11.00
C LEU A 149 -1.34 -12.66 9.87
N TRP A 150 -0.67 -11.55 9.72
CA TRP A 150 -0.97 -10.56 8.70
C TRP A 150 -0.02 -10.69 7.51
N TYR A 151 -0.56 -10.67 6.29
CA TYR A 151 0.19 -10.80 5.03
C TYR A 151 0.04 -9.55 4.16
N GLY A 152 0.12 -8.37 4.77
CA GLY A 152 -0.05 -7.09 4.08
C GLY A 152 1.10 -6.76 3.15
N SER A 153 2.32 -6.83 3.66
CA SER A 153 3.53 -6.52 2.89
C SER A 153 3.85 -7.61 1.88
N LYS A 154 4.13 -7.20 0.63
CA LYS A 154 4.46 -8.12 -0.47
C LYS A 154 5.60 -7.55 -1.30
N ILE A 155 6.43 -8.45 -1.83
CA ILE A 155 7.55 -8.11 -2.70
C ILE A 155 7.45 -8.85 -4.02
N THR A 156 7.83 -8.17 -5.09
CA THR A 156 8.00 -8.74 -6.43
C THR A 156 9.10 -7.99 -7.17
N LYS A 157 9.60 -8.55 -8.28
CA LYS A 157 10.41 -7.77 -9.22
C LYS A 157 9.52 -6.84 -10.04
N LYS A 158 10.03 -5.66 -10.41
CA LYS A 158 9.28 -4.67 -11.19
C LYS A 158 8.66 -5.28 -12.46
N LYS A 159 9.39 -6.12 -13.20
CA LYS A 159 8.89 -6.81 -14.41
C LYS A 159 7.64 -7.68 -14.18
N ASN A 160 7.38 -8.10 -12.97
CA ASN A 160 6.20 -8.89 -12.59
C ASN A 160 5.07 -8.03 -12.00
N LEU A 161 5.33 -6.75 -11.74
CA LEU A 161 4.36 -5.83 -11.14
C LEU A 161 3.38 -5.34 -12.20
N ILE A 162 2.10 -5.62 -12.02
CA ILE A 162 1.02 -5.07 -12.87
C ILE A 162 0.68 -3.66 -12.39
N SER A 163 0.34 -3.52 -11.12
CA SER A 163 0.20 -2.24 -10.41
C SER A 163 0.42 -2.44 -8.90
N PRO A 164 0.70 -1.36 -8.14
CA PRO A 164 0.80 -1.42 -6.70
C PRO A 164 -0.45 -1.98 -6.01
N GLN A 165 -1.64 -1.53 -6.43
CA GLN A 165 -2.90 -2.03 -5.89
C GLN A 165 -3.16 -3.49 -6.25
N TRP A 166 -2.81 -3.90 -7.47
CA TRP A 166 -2.90 -5.31 -7.84
C TRP A 166 -2.05 -6.18 -6.92
N LEU A 167 -0.79 -5.80 -6.67
CA LEU A 167 0.09 -6.55 -5.77
C LEU A 167 -0.48 -6.61 -4.34
N ARG A 168 -1.06 -5.49 -3.87
CA ARG A 168 -1.74 -5.43 -2.57
C ARG A 168 -2.89 -6.44 -2.48
N ASN A 169 -3.66 -6.61 -3.56
CA ASN A 169 -4.84 -7.46 -3.63
C ASN A 169 -4.53 -8.95 -3.83
N VAL A 170 -3.31 -9.31 -4.25
CA VAL A 170 -2.93 -10.73 -4.40
C VAL A 170 -3.11 -11.45 -3.06
N LYS A 171 -3.82 -12.58 -3.07
CA LYS A 171 -4.11 -13.36 -1.86
C LYS A 171 -3.15 -14.53 -1.72
N SER A 172 -2.77 -14.84 -0.48
CA SER A 172 -1.89 -15.98 -0.16
C SER A 172 -2.61 -17.35 -0.16
N LYS A 173 -3.90 -17.38 -0.50
CA LYS A 173 -4.70 -18.62 -0.48
C LYS A 173 -4.26 -19.59 -1.57
N LYS A 174 -4.04 -20.85 -1.18
CA LYS A 174 -3.95 -21.97 -2.13
C LYS A 174 -5.36 -22.33 -2.58
N TYR A 175 -5.58 -22.38 -3.87
CA TYR A 175 -6.85 -22.79 -4.45
C TYR A 175 -6.75 -24.24 -4.92
N PRO A 176 -7.84 -25.03 -4.83
CA PRO A 176 -7.88 -26.39 -5.36
C PRO A 176 -7.60 -26.41 -6.87
N LEU A 177 -6.98 -27.49 -7.37
CA LEU A 177 -6.59 -27.61 -8.78
C LEU A 177 -7.76 -27.56 -9.77
N TRP A 178 -8.97 -27.86 -9.32
CA TRP A 178 -10.20 -27.82 -10.13
C TRP A 178 -10.75 -26.38 -10.35
N ARG A 179 -10.20 -25.37 -9.69
CA ARG A 179 -10.54 -23.95 -9.89
C ARG A 179 -9.82 -23.40 -11.13
N PHE A 180 -10.26 -23.79 -12.32
CA PHE A 180 -9.67 -23.37 -13.60
C PHE A 180 -9.79 -21.87 -13.86
N ASP A 181 -10.81 -21.21 -13.32
CA ASP A 181 -10.98 -19.75 -13.34
C ASP A 181 -9.80 -19.00 -12.74
N ILE A 182 -9.10 -19.61 -11.78
CA ILE A 182 -7.92 -19.04 -11.10
C ILE A 182 -6.63 -19.38 -11.85
N LEU A 183 -6.59 -20.47 -12.63
CA LEU A 183 -5.42 -20.86 -13.42
C LEU A 183 -5.02 -19.79 -14.45
N PHE A 184 -5.99 -19.09 -14.98
CA PHE A 184 -5.83 -18.02 -15.99
C PHE A 184 -5.82 -16.61 -15.39
N SER A 185 -6.05 -16.48 -14.09
CA SER A 185 -6.04 -15.17 -13.42
C SER A 185 -4.59 -14.73 -13.16
N LYS A 186 -4.30 -13.46 -13.42
CA LYS A 186 -3.00 -12.85 -13.10
C LYS A 186 -2.75 -12.72 -11.58
N THR A 187 -3.69 -13.17 -10.76
CA THR A 187 -3.65 -13.13 -9.28
C THR A 187 -3.15 -14.44 -8.65
N LYS A 188 -2.49 -15.29 -9.40
CA LYS A 188 -1.78 -16.46 -8.88
C LYS A 188 -0.47 -16.11 -8.22
#